data_3ebe6675f91e7ab07c1a7b294440df2a
#
_entry.id   3ebe6675f91e7ab07c1a7b294440df2a
#
_cell.length_a   1.000
_cell.length_b   1.000
_cell.length_c   1.000
_cell.angle_alpha   90.00
_cell.angle_beta   90.00
_cell.angle_gamma   90.00
#
_symmetry.space_group_name_H-M   'P 1'
#
loop_
_entity.id
_entity.type
_entity.pdbx_description
1 polymer ?
#
loop_
_entity_poly.entity_id
_entity_poly.type
_entity_poly.pdbx_seq_one_letter_code
_entity_poly.pdbx_strand_id
1 'polypeptide(L)'
;IKSLLPTEHSDNINVEQISFLLKDGILISFQEKRSDFFTHIRERIRTHSGIVRTKKADYLLYILLDVIMENFYITLENEEDKVEGLINSIKESVDPIILEKIEKHRDNLNFLKRSIIPLRDSLYDIKSIKDDTIFNVMEEDTFSFFS
;
A
#
# COMPACT_ATOMS: atom_id res chain seq x y z
N ILE A 1 9.70 2.54 0.44
CA ILE A 1 8.24 2.72 0.39
C ILE A 1 7.68 2.49 1.77
N LYS A 2 6.75 3.33 2.20
CA LYS A 2 5.97 3.07 3.42
C LYS A 2 4.77 2.21 3.08
N SER A 3 4.47 1.25 3.95
CA SER A 3 3.29 0.41 3.90
C SER A 3 2.51 0.52 5.21
N LEU A 4 1.21 0.37 5.14
CA LEU A 4 0.35 0.33 6.32
C LEU A 4 0.39 -1.08 6.92
N LEU A 5 0.49 -1.15 8.24
CA LEU A 5 0.32 -2.40 8.96
C LEU A 5 -1.17 -2.63 9.25
N PRO A 6 -1.67 -3.84 9.03
CA PRO A 6 -3.02 -4.19 9.46
C PRO A 6 -3.15 -3.98 10.96
N THR A 7 -4.11 -3.17 11.38
CA THR A 7 -4.44 -2.95 12.78
C THR A 7 -5.86 -3.44 13.02
N GLU A 8 -5.98 -4.70 13.40
CA GLU A 8 -7.26 -5.24 13.87
C GLU A 8 -7.57 -4.63 15.23
N HIS A 9 -8.48 -3.75 15.40
CA HIS A 9 -8.97 -3.16 16.66
C HIS A 9 -8.22 -1.95 17.24
N SER A 10 -7.36 -1.27 16.47
CA SER A 10 -6.76 -0.01 16.91
C SER A 10 -7.20 1.15 16.04
N ASP A 11 -7.56 2.28 16.68
CA ASP A 11 -7.77 3.54 15.96
C ASP A 11 -6.44 4.21 15.54
N ASN A 12 -5.31 3.56 15.80
CA ASN A 12 -4.00 4.06 15.40
C ASN A 12 -3.57 3.41 14.09
N ILE A 13 -3.16 4.24 13.14
CA ILE A 13 -2.55 3.79 11.89
C ILE A 13 -1.05 3.61 12.13
N ASN A 14 -0.56 2.41 11.91
CA ASN A 14 0.85 2.08 11.98
C ASN A 14 1.42 1.86 10.58
N VAL A 15 2.66 2.27 10.39
CA VAL A 15 3.40 2.07 9.14
C VAL A 15 4.68 1.31 9.38
N GLU A 16 5.13 0.63 8.34
CA GLU A 16 6.46 0.05 8.24
C GLU A 16 7.17 0.54 6.98
N GLN A 17 8.47 0.41 6.96
CA GLN A 17 9.29 0.63 5.78
C GLN A 17 9.47 -0.69 5.03
N ILE A 18 9.18 -0.68 3.73
CA ILE A 18 9.50 -1.78 2.83
C ILE A 18 10.44 -1.27 1.76
N SER A 19 11.53 -1.98 1.54
CA SER A 19 12.51 -1.66 0.49
C SER A 19 12.57 -2.80 -0.52
N PHE A 20 12.68 -2.44 -1.79
CA PHE A 20 12.79 -3.39 -2.90
C PHE A 20 14.08 -3.15 -3.66
N LEU A 21 14.75 -4.23 -4.02
CA LEU A 21 15.89 -4.23 -4.93
C LEU A 21 15.57 -5.18 -6.08
N LEU A 22 15.50 -4.64 -7.29
CA LEU A 22 15.32 -5.41 -8.51
C LEU A 22 16.57 -5.31 -9.35
N LYS A 23 17.20 -6.45 -9.63
CA LYS A 23 18.38 -6.53 -10.48
C LYS A 23 18.47 -7.90 -11.15
N ASP A 24 18.77 -7.93 -12.44
CA ASP A 24 19.06 -9.15 -13.22
C ASP A 24 17.99 -10.26 -13.04
N GLY A 25 16.71 -9.87 -13.00
CA GLY A 25 15.60 -10.80 -12.82
C GLY A 25 15.41 -11.33 -11.39
N ILE A 26 16.13 -10.76 -10.41
CA ILE A 26 16.03 -11.09 -9.00
C ILE A 26 15.38 -9.92 -8.27
N LEU A 27 14.32 -10.19 -7.52
CA LEU A 27 13.67 -9.24 -6.62
C LEU A 27 13.97 -9.61 -5.17
N ILE A 28 14.53 -8.67 -4.43
CA ILE A 28 14.76 -8.80 -2.99
C ILE A 28 13.89 -7.76 -2.30
N SER A 29 13.14 -8.16 -1.28
CA SER A 29 12.34 -7.27 -0.44
C SER A 29 12.82 -7.32 1.01
N PHE A 30 12.91 -6.15 1.64
CA PHE A 30 13.23 -5.99 3.04
C PHE A 30 12.05 -5.35 3.74
N GLN A 31 11.53 -5.99 4.79
CA GLN A 31 10.47 -5.48 5.65
C GLN A 31 11.06 -5.16 7.01
N GLU A 32 10.69 -4.00 7.55
CA GLU A 32 11.13 -3.56 8.89
C GLU A 32 10.53 -4.43 9.99
N LYS A 33 9.29 -4.86 9.80
CA LYS A 33 8.55 -5.68 10.75
C LYS A 33 8.14 -7.01 10.13
N ARG A 34 8.06 -8.03 10.98
CA ARG A 34 7.53 -9.32 10.57
C ARG A 34 6.01 -9.20 10.46
N SER A 35 5.49 -9.30 9.24
CA SER A 35 4.06 -9.25 8.98
C SER A 35 3.66 -10.26 7.91
N ASP A 36 2.39 -10.66 7.94
CA ASP A 36 1.80 -11.57 6.94
C ASP A 36 1.26 -10.84 5.70
N PHE A 37 1.65 -9.60 5.53
CA PHE A 37 1.15 -8.69 4.51
C PHE A 37 1.19 -9.26 3.08
N PHE A 38 2.24 -9.99 2.73
CA PHE A 38 2.40 -10.62 1.42
C PHE A 38 2.09 -12.13 1.41
N THR A 39 1.43 -12.67 2.42
CA THR A 39 1.19 -14.11 2.54
C THR A 39 0.45 -14.66 1.32
N HIS A 40 -0.62 -14.01 0.87
CA HIS A 40 -1.39 -14.47 -0.26
C HIS A 40 -0.58 -14.45 -1.58
N ILE A 41 0.33 -13.50 -1.77
CA ILE A 41 1.25 -13.49 -2.92
C ILE A 41 2.21 -14.67 -2.86
N ARG A 42 2.78 -14.95 -1.67
CA ARG A 42 3.66 -16.11 -1.46
C ARG A 42 2.92 -17.43 -1.74
N GLU A 43 1.66 -17.53 -1.33
CA GLU A 43 0.83 -18.70 -1.61
C GLU A 43 0.53 -18.84 -3.10
N ARG A 44 0.18 -17.76 -3.80
CA ARG A 44 0.00 -17.78 -5.26
C ARG A 44 1.25 -18.27 -5.98
N ILE A 45 2.43 -17.86 -5.54
CA ILE A 45 3.71 -18.32 -6.10
C ILE A 45 3.91 -19.82 -5.83
N ARG A 46 3.61 -20.30 -4.62
CA ARG A 46 3.79 -21.72 -4.22
C ARG A 46 2.81 -22.64 -4.93
N THR A 47 1.56 -22.23 -5.05
CA THR A 47 0.48 -23.03 -5.64
C THR A 47 0.38 -22.91 -7.15
N HIS A 48 1.28 -22.15 -7.79
CA HIS A 48 1.26 -21.87 -9.22
C HIS A 48 -0.07 -21.23 -9.70
N SER A 49 -0.70 -20.46 -8.83
CA SER A 49 -1.98 -19.82 -9.12
C SER A 49 -1.79 -18.50 -9.89
N GLY A 50 -2.48 -18.39 -11.01
CA GLY A 50 -2.41 -17.21 -11.87
C GLY A 50 -1.12 -17.10 -12.68
N ILE A 51 -0.87 -15.92 -13.25
CA ILE A 51 0.25 -15.66 -14.17
C ILE A 51 1.59 -15.30 -13.47
N VAL A 52 1.60 -15.20 -12.14
CA VAL A 52 2.78 -14.73 -11.39
C VAL A 52 4.04 -15.49 -11.74
N ARG A 53 3.96 -16.80 -11.92
CA ARG A 53 5.13 -17.64 -12.24
C ARG A 53 5.49 -17.68 -13.73
N THR A 54 4.63 -17.19 -14.59
CA THR A 54 4.91 -17.09 -16.02
C THR A 54 5.58 -15.77 -16.38
N LYS A 55 5.58 -14.82 -15.45
CA LYS A 55 6.20 -13.49 -15.58
C LYS A 55 7.52 -13.43 -14.83
N LYS A 56 8.30 -12.38 -15.09
CA LYS A 56 9.58 -12.13 -14.44
C LYS A 56 9.44 -11.40 -13.10
N ALA A 57 10.57 -11.11 -12.46
CA ALA A 57 10.64 -10.49 -11.15
C ALA A 57 10.10 -9.06 -11.12
N ASP A 58 10.13 -8.33 -12.23
CA ASP A 58 9.54 -7.02 -12.41
C ASP A 58 8.00 -7.04 -12.24
N TYR A 59 7.34 -8.04 -12.81
CA TYR A 59 5.90 -8.25 -12.60
C TYR A 59 5.58 -8.58 -11.13
N LEU A 60 6.45 -9.32 -10.45
CA LEU A 60 6.32 -9.57 -9.02
C LEU A 60 6.42 -8.27 -8.21
N LEU A 61 7.36 -7.38 -8.56
CA LEU A 61 7.45 -6.05 -7.95
C LEU A 61 6.15 -5.27 -8.13
N TYR A 62 5.59 -5.25 -9.35
CA TYR A 62 4.29 -4.61 -9.60
C TYR A 62 3.20 -5.14 -8.66
N ILE A 63 3.03 -6.46 -8.55
CA ILE A 63 2.01 -7.05 -7.68
C ILE A 63 2.22 -6.68 -6.20
N LEU A 64 3.47 -6.63 -5.72
CA LEU A 64 3.76 -6.24 -4.34
C LEU A 64 3.43 -4.77 -4.08
N LEU A 65 3.67 -3.90 -5.05
CA LEU A 65 3.28 -2.48 -4.97
C LEU A 65 1.76 -2.31 -5.03
N ASP A 66 1.07 -3.07 -5.87
CA ASP A 66 -0.38 -3.09 -5.99
C ASP A 66 -1.06 -3.44 -4.66
N VAL A 67 -0.57 -4.48 -3.98
CA VAL A 67 -1.06 -4.87 -2.63
C VAL A 67 -0.83 -3.74 -1.61
N ILE A 68 0.29 -3.04 -1.67
CA ILE A 68 0.54 -1.91 -0.78
C ILE A 68 -0.48 -0.79 -1.05
N MET A 69 -0.76 -0.49 -2.31
CA MET A 69 -1.76 0.52 -2.69
C MET A 69 -3.17 0.12 -2.26
N GLU A 70 -3.56 -1.12 -2.50
CA GLU A 70 -4.86 -1.67 -2.07
C GLU A 70 -5.05 -1.52 -0.56
N ASN A 71 -4.02 -1.80 0.23
CA ASN A 71 -4.08 -1.64 1.68
C ASN A 71 -4.27 -0.18 2.12
N PHE A 72 -3.65 0.79 1.43
CA PHE A 72 -3.93 2.21 1.65
C PHE A 72 -5.39 2.56 1.35
N TYR A 73 -5.92 2.04 0.26
CA TYR A 73 -7.30 2.28 -0.15
C TYR A 73 -8.30 1.74 0.88
N ILE A 74 -8.16 0.48 1.28
CA ILE A 74 -9.01 -0.15 2.29
C ILE A 74 -8.95 0.61 3.63
N THR A 75 -7.75 1.05 4.02
CA THR A 75 -7.59 1.82 5.26
C THR A 75 -8.28 3.17 5.17
N LEU A 76 -8.22 3.83 4.02
CA LEU A 76 -8.89 5.12 3.78
C LEU A 76 -10.41 4.96 3.86
N GLU A 77 -10.98 3.97 3.19
CA GLU A 77 -12.43 3.66 3.27
C GLU A 77 -12.87 3.41 4.72
N ASN A 78 -12.11 2.60 5.46
CA ASN A 78 -12.41 2.33 6.88
C ASN A 78 -12.38 3.61 7.74
N GLU A 79 -11.47 4.53 7.49
CA GLU A 79 -11.42 5.82 8.21
C GLU A 79 -12.60 6.73 7.82
N GLU A 80 -13.00 6.74 6.56
CA GLU A 80 -14.18 7.48 6.08
C GLU A 80 -15.46 6.97 6.76
N ASP A 81 -15.68 5.65 6.80
CA ASP A 81 -16.83 5.02 7.45
C ASP A 81 -16.90 5.37 8.95
N LYS A 82 -15.76 5.36 9.64
CA LYS A 82 -15.69 5.76 11.05
C LYS A 82 -16.08 7.21 11.25
N VAL A 83 -15.59 8.12 10.43
CA VAL A 83 -15.93 9.55 10.48
C VAL A 83 -17.40 9.76 10.21
N GLU A 84 -17.99 9.09 9.21
CA GLU A 84 -19.42 9.17 8.91
C GLU A 84 -20.28 8.68 10.08
N GLY A 85 -19.89 7.58 10.71
CA GLY A 85 -20.55 7.06 11.91
C GLY A 85 -20.53 8.06 13.07
N LEU A 86 -19.39 8.74 13.30
CA LEU A 86 -19.27 9.77 14.33
C LEU A 86 -20.12 11.01 14.03
N ILE A 87 -20.16 11.47 12.77
CA ILE A 87 -20.99 12.59 12.35
C ILE A 87 -22.47 12.29 12.59
N ASN A 88 -22.91 11.08 12.30
CA ASN A 88 -24.30 10.67 12.54
C ASN A 88 -24.62 10.64 14.05
N SER A 89 -23.68 10.22 14.90
CA SER A 89 -23.83 10.22 16.36
C SER A 89 -24.00 11.65 16.95
N ILE A 90 -23.34 12.66 16.37
CA ILE A 90 -23.46 14.06 16.80
C ILE A 90 -24.90 14.57 16.62
N LYS A 91 -25.64 14.11 15.62
CA LYS A 91 -27.03 14.51 15.37
C LYS A 91 -27.96 14.09 16.51
N GLU A 92 -27.59 13.06 17.27
CA GLU A 92 -28.36 12.54 18.38
C GLU A 92 -27.98 13.18 19.71
N SER A 93 -26.65 13.39 19.93
CA SER A 93 -26.16 14.08 21.13
C SER A 93 -24.75 14.64 20.88
N VAL A 94 -24.52 15.86 21.41
CA VAL A 94 -23.19 16.47 21.37
C VAL A 94 -22.39 16.03 22.60
N ASP A 95 -21.49 15.05 22.43
CA ASP A 95 -20.60 14.57 23.48
C ASP A 95 -19.16 15.05 23.15
N PRO A 96 -18.43 15.67 24.10
CA PRO A 96 -17.03 16.04 23.93
C PRO A 96 -16.13 14.88 23.46
N ILE A 97 -16.42 13.65 23.88
CA ILE A 97 -15.69 12.45 23.47
C ILE A 97 -15.80 12.22 21.95
N ILE A 98 -16.95 12.53 21.36
CA ILE A 98 -17.13 12.38 19.90
C ILE A 98 -16.25 13.37 19.15
N LEU A 99 -16.10 14.59 19.65
CA LEU A 99 -15.22 15.59 19.04
C LEU A 99 -13.76 15.15 19.06
N GLU A 100 -13.31 14.62 20.19
CA GLU A 100 -11.94 14.08 20.31
C GLU A 100 -11.69 12.93 19.31
N LYS A 101 -12.64 12.02 19.13
CA LYS A 101 -12.56 10.95 18.16
C LYS A 101 -12.50 11.48 16.72
N ILE A 102 -13.30 12.48 16.38
CA ILE A 102 -13.27 13.11 15.05
C ILE A 102 -11.92 13.74 14.78
N GLU A 103 -11.34 14.45 15.75
CA GLU A 103 -9.99 15.01 15.60
C GLU A 103 -8.94 13.93 15.35
N LYS A 104 -9.02 12.83 16.08
CA LYS A 104 -8.12 11.68 15.88
C LYS A 104 -8.23 11.09 14.46
N HIS A 105 -9.43 10.88 13.95
CA HIS A 105 -9.62 10.37 12.60
C HIS A 105 -9.19 11.37 11.53
N ARG A 106 -9.40 12.67 11.76
CA ARG A 106 -8.82 13.71 10.89
C ARG A 106 -7.30 13.64 10.83
N ASP A 107 -6.65 13.41 11.95
CA ASP A 107 -5.19 13.26 12.00
C ASP A 107 -4.73 11.98 11.29
N ASN A 108 -5.48 10.88 11.42
CA ASN A 108 -5.27 9.65 10.67
C ASN A 108 -5.36 9.89 9.14
N LEU A 109 -6.38 10.58 8.67
CA LEU A 109 -6.56 10.91 7.25
C LEU A 109 -5.41 11.79 6.73
N ASN A 110 -4.97 12.78 7.51
CA ASN A 110 -3.81 13.60 7.16
C ASN A 110 -2.52 12.79 7.12
N PHE A 111 -2.37 11.83 8.03
CA PHE A 111 -1.23 10.93 8.05
C PHE A 111 -1.21 10.00 6.83
N LEU A 112 -2.36 9.40 6.47
CA LEU A 112 -2.52 8.59 5.25
C LEU A 112 -2.15 9.39 4.01
N LYS A 113 -2.68 10.59 3.87
CA LYS A 113 -2.36 11.49 2.75
C LYS A 113 -0.85 11.73 2.62
N ARG A 114 -0.17 12.05 3.73
CA ARG A 114 1.29 12.26 3.73
C ARG A 114 2.08 10.98 3.43
N SER A 115 1.54 9.83 3.76
CA SER A 115 2.20 8.54 3.54
C SER A 115 2.06 8.04 2.11
N ILE A 116 0.93 8.33 1.44
CA ILE A 116 0.67 7.89 0.06
C ILE A 116 1.39 8.76 -0.99
N ILE A 117 1.64 10.03 -0.70
CA ILE A 117 2.29 10.95 -1.65
C ILE A 117 3.67 10.42 -2.11
N PRO A 118 4.60 10.01 -1.22
CA PRO A 118 5.89 9.48 -1.66
C PRO A 118 5.78 8.18 -2.45
N LEU A 119 4.77 7.36 -2.17
CA LEU A 119 4.49 6.14 -2.94
C LEU A 119 4.05 6.48 -4.36
N ARG A 120 3.08 7.39 -4.51
CA ARG A 120 2.65 7.90 -5.81
C ARG A 120 3.82 8.49 -6.61
N ASP A 121 4.65 9.30 -5.96
CA ASP A 121 5.79 9.94 -6.62
C ASP A 121 6.82 8.89 -7.07
N SER A 122 7.08 7.87 -6.26
CA SER A 122 7.95 6.75 -6.65
C SER A 122 7.39 5.96 -7.84
N LEU A 123 6.08 5.73 -7.90
CA LEU A 123 5.43 5.06 -9.03
C LEU A 123 5.50 5.93 -10.30
N TYR A 124 5.33 7.24 -10.14
CA TYR A 124 5.47 8.19 -11.24
C TYR A 124 6.92 8.23 -11.78
N ASP A 125 7.90 8.20 -10.88
CA ASP A 125 9.32 8.12 -11.26
C ASP A 125 9.61 6.83 -12.05
N ILE A 126 9.12 5.67 -11.59
CA ILE A 126 9.24 4.41 -12.33
C ILE A 126 8.64 4.53 -13.72
N LYS A 127 7.45 5.14 -13.85
CA LYS A 127 6.79 5.36 -15.14
C LYS A 127 7.54 6.32 -16.05
N SER A 128 8.19 7.34 -15.49
CA SER A 128 8.88 8.40 -16.24
C SER A 128 10.31 8.06 -16.65
N ILE A 129 10.91 7.03 -16.02
CA ILE A 129 12.27 6.61 -16.35
C ILE A 129 12.27 5.95 -17.73
N LYS A 130 12.76 6.71 -18.71
CA LYS A 130 13.04 6.25 -20.07
C LYS A 130 14.51 5.84 -20.25
N ASP A 131 15.20 5.54 -19.16
CA ASP A 131 16.62 5.17 -19.21
C ASP A 131 16.77 3.72 -19.66
N ASP A 132 17.53 3.50 -20.72
CA ASP A 132 17.79 2.19 -21.32
C ASP A 132 18.29 1.14 -20.32
N THR A 133 18.92 1.57 -19.24
CA THR A 133 19.42 0.67 -18.17
C THR A 133 18.30 0.06 -17.34
N ILE A 134 17.18 0.74 -17.17
CA ILE A 134 16.02 0.22 -16.41
C ILE A 134 15.07 -0.53 -17.32
N PHE A 135 14.92 -0.12 -18.58
CA PHE A 135 14.17 -0.89 -19.57
C PHE A 135 14.71 -2.30 -19.78
N ASN A 136 16.03 -2.50 -19.65
CA ASN A 136 16.62 -3.84 -19.67
C ASN A 136 16.26 -4.71 -18.45
N VAL A 137 15.73 -4.12 -17.39
CA VAL A 137 15.36 -4.82 -16.15
C VAL A 137 13.86 -5.15 -16.11
N MET A 138 13.04 -4.35 -16.79
CA MET A 138 11.58 -4.52 -16.84
C MET A 138 11.12 -4.86 -18.25
N GLU A 139 10.19 -5.81 -18.34
CA GLU A 139 9.54 -6.12 -19.62
C GLU A 139 8.58 -4.98 -20.03
N GLU A 140 8.48 -4.70 -21.31
CA GLU A 140 7.57 -3.67 -21.85
C GLU A 140 6.12 -3.90 -21.41
N ASP A 141 5.68 -5.15 -21.38
CA ASP A 141 4.36 -5.55 -20.88
C ASP A 141 4.16 -5.19 -19.42
N THR A 142 5.18 -5.40 -18.57
CA THR A 142 5.11 -5.05 -17.15
C THR A 142 5.03 -3.55 -16.95
N PHE A 143 5.73 -2.78 -17.78
CA PHE A 143 5.70 -1.33 -17.71
C PHE A 143 4.29 -0.74 -17.95
N SER A 144 3.48 -1.41 -18.76
CA SER A 144 2.10 -0.98 -19.02
C SER A 144 1.20 -1.05 -17.78
N PHE A 145 1.49 -1.91 -16.80
CA PHE A 145 0.73 -2.03 -15.56
C PHE A 145 0.93 -0.85 -14.59
N PHE A 146 2.03 -0.10 -14.75
CA PHE A 146 2.25 1.14 -13.98
C PHE A 146 1.55 2.36 -14.60
N SER A 147 0.83 2.20 -15.71
CA SER A 147 0.09 3.26 -16.40
C SER A 147 -1.27 3.48 -15.80
#